data_b4b6458bb6022d51af796942dc85af3f
#
_entry.id   b4b6458bb6022d51af796942dc85af3f
#
_cell.length_a   1.000
_cell.length_b   1.000
_cell.length_c   1.000
_cell.angle_alpha   90.00
_cell.angle_beta   90.00
_cell.angle_gamma   90.00
#
_symmetry.space_group_name_H-M   'P 1'
#
loop_
_entity.id
_entity.type
_entity.pdbx_description
1 polymer ?
#
loop_
_entity_poly.entity_id
_entity_poly.type
_entity_poly.pdbx_seq_one_letter_code
_entity_poly.pdbx_strand_id
1 'polypeptide(L)'
;MVYATKMHTKAVIHSEPPELQNFLPPLPTNFSVQQQNTVTVKAVHSDGSADIENHFDKFEFQSDLADRVPANFRDPAVSAQREISEHVAGQDIVAHFDRNGQLLGFEGGEGLFEQLDLAYREPLRQALRFFLQQVGGDSLYPEHPVKPGETWKRKFDSPASAAYPYNVEGENTLRYVGKTKVGGVKAAVVEFSFVDVLRPSPDALGKAHPLAQLESHGLGVDMRIDGQGKGRVLLALDDGRVLQNHGTVHQTLSARLKSPAPLPFTNSQTLKLEVQSDTEMDVEGSDR
;
A
#
# COMPACT_ATOMS: atom_id res chain seq x y z
N MET A 1 10.52 -19.13 2.26
CA MET A 1 10.48 -18.70 0.84
C MET A 1 11.02 -17.31 0.72
N VAL A 2 11.77 -16.97 -0.33
CA VAL A 2 12.32 -15.63 -0.53
C VAL A 2 11.56 -14.94 -1.65
N TYR A 3 11.14 -13.70 -1.40
CA TYR A 3 10.52 -12.83 -2.39
C TYR A 3 11.39 -11.62 -2.68
N ALA A 4 11.55 -11.30 -3.96
CA ALA A 4 12.12 -10.04 -4.41
C ALA A 4 10.99 -9.18 -5.00
N THR A 5 10.82 -7.97 -4.48
CA THR A 5 9.81 -7.02 -4.96
C THR A 5 10.47 -5.75 -5.45
N LYS A 6 10.00 -5.27 -6.60
CA LYS A 6 10.33 -3.94 -7.13
C LYS A 6 9.04 -3.19 -7.34
N MET A 7 8.98 -1.96 -6.85
CA MET A 7 7.85 -1.06 -7.02
C MET A 7 8.36 0.30 -7.48
N HIS A 8 7.70 0.86 -8.46
CA HIS A 8 7.98 2.22 -8.92
C HIS A 8 6.67 3.00 -9.03
N THR A 9 6.64 4.18 -8.43
CA THR A 9 5.46 5.06 -8.42
C THR A 9 5.81 6.42 -8.98
N LYS A 10 4.92 6.92 -9.85
CA LYS A 10 4.91 8.31 -10.33
C LYS A 10 3.64 8.97 -9.87
N ALA A 11 3.74 10.20 -9.38
CA ALA A 11 2.59 10.98 -8.93
C ALA A 11 2.55 12.35 -9.59
N VAL A 12 1.34 12.87 -9.80
CA VAL A 12 1.07 14.23 -10.25
C VAL A 12 0.14 14.88 -9.23
N ILE A 13 0.47 16.09 -8.84
CA ILE A 13 -0.24 16.83 -7.80
C ILE A 13 -0.94 18.03 -8.44
N HIS A 14 -2.25 18.14 -8.23
CA HIS A 14 -3.08 19.26 -8.63
C HIS A 14 -3.71 19.92 -7.41
N SER A 15 -3.79 21.24 -7.40
CA SER A 15 -4.43 21.98 -6.32
C SER A 15 -5.35 23.09 -6.84
N GLU A 16 -6.41 23.37 -6.07
CA GLU A 16 -7.30 24.51 -6.28
C GLU A 16 -7.44 25.29 -4.96
N PRO A 17 -7.04 26.56 -4.92
CA PRO A 17 -6.40 27.29 -6.02
C PRO A 17 -4.97 26.80 -6.30
N PRO A 18 -4.39 27.06 -7.50
CA PRO A 18 -3.05 26.60 -7.86
C PRO A 18 -1.94 27.09 -6.92
N GLU A 19 -2.11 28.27 -6.34
CA GLU A 19 -1.17 28.88 -5.39
C GLU A 19 -0.99 28.03 -4.12
N LEU A 20 -1.94 27.14 -3.82
CA LEU A 20 -1.84 26.21 -2.70
C LEU A 20 -0.57 25.34 -2.78
N GLN A 21 -0.10 24.98 -3.98
CA GLN A 21 1.13 24.20 -4.15
C GLN A 21 2.35 24.87 -3.51
N ASN A 22 2.38 26.20 -3.44
CA ASN A 22 3.49 26.94 -2.83
C ASN A 22 3.52 26.82 -1.30
N PHE A 23 2.41 26.40 -0.69
CA PHE A 23 2.24 26.25 0.76
C PHE A 23 2.25 24.78 1.20
N LEU A 24 2.14 23.84 0.27
CA LEU A 24 2.27 22.43 0.57
C LEU A 24 3.76 22.09 0.79
N PRO A 25 4.06 21.19 1.75
CA PRO A 25 5.40 20.67 1.83
C PRO A 25 5.76 19.98 0.50
N PRO A 26 7.03 20.02 0.07
CA PRO A 26 7.44 19.28 -1.11
C PRO A 26 7.16 17.80 -0.92
N LEU A 27 6.38 17.23 -1.84
CA LEU A 27 6.04 15.80 -1.87
C LEU A 27 6.84 15.12 -2.97
N PRO A 28 7.30 13.87 -2.78
CA PRO A 28 7.92 13.13 -3.84
C PRO A 28 6.90 12.86 -4.96
N THR A 29 7.32 13.04 -6.22
CA THR A 29 6.51 12.67 -7.39
C THR A 29 7.01 11.42 -8.08
N ASN A 30 8.25 11.00 -7.77
CA ASN A 30 8.78 9.71 -8.17
C ASN A 30 9.38 9.04 -6.95
N PHE A 31 8.97 7.80 -6.70
CA PHE A 31 9.65 6.97 -5.71
C PHE A 31 9.70 5.51 -6.14
N SER A 32 10.69 4.80 -5.65
CA SER A 32 10.84 3.37 -5.87
C SER A 32 11.17 2.65 -4.57
N VAL A 33 10.68 1.43 -4.47
CA VAL A 33 11.01 0.48 -3.40
C VAL A 33 11.58 -0.77 -4.05
N GLN A 34 12.73 -1.22 -3.54
CA GLN A 34 13.27 -2.54 -3.84
C GLN A 34 13.45 -3.28 -2.52
N GLN A 35 12.90 -4.47 -2.43
CA GLN A 35 13.02 -5.26 -1.21
C GLN A 35 13.26 -6.73 -1.53
N GLN A 36 13.92 -7.40 -0.61
CA GLN A 36 14.00 -8.84 -0.54
C GLN A 36 13.55 -9.25 0.85
N ASN A 37 12.64 -10.20 0.93
CA ASN A 37 12.14 -10.68 2.21
C ASN A 37 11.99 -12.19 2.21
N THR A 38 12.26 -12.77 3.38
CA THR A 38 12.02 -14.19 3.66
C THR A 38 10.66 -14.32 4.37
N VAL A 39 9.77 -15.11 3.77
CA VAL A 39 8.42 -15.36 4.29
C VAL A 39 8.39 -16.74 4.92
N THR A 40 7.93 -16.82 6.17
CA THR A 40 7.83 -18.07 6.95
C THR A 40 6.45 -18.15 7.60
N VAL A 41 5.76 -19.28 7.41
CA VAL A 41 4.54 -19.59 8.16
C VAL A 41 4.95 -19.96 9.58
N LYS A 42 4.61 -19.16 10.58
CA LYS A 42 4.94 -19.38 11.99
C LYS A 42 3.95 -20.32 12.66
N ALA A 43 2.66 -20.09 12.37
CA ALA A 43 1.58 -20.90 12.93
C ALA A 43 0.40 -20.99 11.97
N VAL A 44 -0.32 -22.11 12.02
CA VAL A 44 -1.66 -22.26 11.46
C VAL A 44 -2.55 -22.70 12.60
N HIS A 45 -3.59 -21.93 12.89
CA HIS A 45 -4.48 -22.15 14.01
C HIS A 45 -5.63 -23.10 13.65
N SER A 46 -6.31 -23.64 14.66
CA SER A 46 -7.38 -24.64 14.47
C SER A 46 -8.61 -24.07 13.75
N ASP A 47 -8.81 -22.76 13.75
CA ASP A 47 -9.87 -22.05 13.02
C ASP A 47 -9.50 -21.76 11.55
N GLY A 48 -8.28 -22.13 11.13
CA GLY A 48 -7.73 -21.91 9.80
C GLY A 48 -7.04 -20.56 9.61
N SER A 49 -6.97 -19.71 10.65
CA SER A 49 -6.15 -18.49 10.62
C SER A 49 -4.65 -18.83 10.64
N ALA A 50 -3.81 -17.91 10.20
CA ALA A 50 -2.36 -18.12 10.10
C ALA A 50 -1.56 -16.88 10.49
N ASP A 51 -0.39 -17.13 11.11
CA ASP A 51 0.62 -16.13 11.38
C ASP A 51 1.77 -16.31 10.39
N ILE A 52 2.05 -15.26 9.63
CA ILE A 52 3.08 -15.26 8.59
C ILE A 52 4.13 -14.21 8.93
N GLU A 53 5.34 -14.65 9.21
CA GLU A 53 6.49 -13.78 9.44
C GLU A 53 7.13 -13.37 8.12
N ASN A 54 7.37 -12.07 7.98
CA ASN A 54 8.14 -11.47 6.91
C ASN A 54 9.42 -10.88 7.52
N HIS A 55 10.57 -11.48 7.23
CA HIS A 55 11.88 -10.94 7.54
C HIS A 55 12.37 -10.13 6.34
N PHE A 56 12.65 -8.85 6.52
CA PHE A 56 13.17 -7.98 5.45
C PHE A 56 14.68 -8.15 5.34
N ASP A 57 15.15 -9.07 4.50
CA ASP A 57 16.57 -9.31 4.24
C ASP A 57 17.25 -8.04 3.66
N LYS A 58 16.52 -7.30 2.82
CA LYS A 58 16.97 -6.06 2.17
C LYS A 58 15.77 -5.14 1.93
N PHE A 59 15.97 -3.85 2.13
CA PHE A 59 14.99 -2.82 1.79
C PHE A 59 15.71 -1.56 1.32
N GLU A 60 15.33 -1.04 0.17
CA GLU A 60 15.84 0.20 -0.41
C GLU A 60 14.66 1.08 -0.81
N PHE A 61 14.62 2.29 -0.28
CA PHE A 61 13.67 3.33 -0.65
C PHE A 61 14.41 4.49 -1.31
N GLN A 62 13.95 4.93 -2.47
CA GLN A 62 14.49 6.08 -3.19
C GLN A 62 13.34 6.98 -3.63
N SER A 63 13.55 8.30 -3.59
CA SER A 63 12.57 9.27 -4.09
C SER A 63 13.26 10.52 -4.66
N ASP A 64 12.53 11.29 -5.46
CA ASP A 64 12.98 12.57 -6.02
C ASP A 64 12.81 13.74 -5.03
N LEU A 65 12.49 13.49 -3.76
CA LEU A 65 12.26 14.53 -2.76
C LEU A 65 13.46 15.45 -2.59
N ALA A 66 14.68 14.89 -2.57
CA ALA A 66 15.91 15.66 -2.43
C ALA A 66 16.11 16.69 -3.56
N ASP A 67 15.61 16.40 -4.76
CA ASP A 67 15.67 17.31 -5.91
C ASP A 67 14.61 18.40 -5.87
N ARG A 68 13.56 18.22 -5.07
CA ARG A 68 12.40 19.11 -4.96
C ARG A 68 12.47 20.06 -3.77
N VAL A 69 13.33 19.80 -2.82
CA VAL A 69 13.54 20.67 -1.66
C VAL A 69 14.62 21.72 -1.93
N PRO A 70 14.58 22.89 -1.25
CA PRO A 70 15.68 23.85 -1.27
C PRO A 70 17.03 23.22 -0.90
N ALA A 71 18.14 23.77 -1.41
CA ALA A 71 19.47 23.19 -1.29
C ALA A 71 19.88 22.86 0.16
N ASN A 72 19.47 23.68 1.13
CA ASN A 72 19.74 23.47 2.55
C ASN A 72 18.98 22.31 3.19
N PHE A 73 17.98 21.72 2.50
CA PHE A 73 17.20 20.57 2.96
C PHE A 73 17.51 19.28 2.17
N ARG A 74 18.43 19.33 1.18
CA ARG A 74 18.76 18.15 0.37
C ARG A 74 19.44 17.06 1.19
N ASP A 75 20.46 17.39 1.96
CA ASP A 75 21.18 16.43 2.78
C ASP A 75 20.26 15.78 3.83
N PRO A 76 19.42 16.53 4.56
CA PRO A 76 18.38 15.94 5.41
C PRO A 76 17.44 14.98 4.67
N ALA A 77 16.98 15.32 3.45
CA ALA A 77 16.09 14.46 2.67
C ALA A 77 16.78 13.14 2.24
N VAL A 78 18.03 13.21 1.80
CA VAL A 78 18.84 12.03 1.47
C VAL A 78 19.09 11.17 2.72
N SER A 79 19.42 11.80 3.86
CA SER A 79 19.59 11.10 5.13
C SER A 79 18.33 10.35 5.54
N ALA A 80 17.15 11.00 5.44
CA ALA A 80 15.88 10.37 5.79
C ALA A 80 15.59 9.14 4.92
N GLN A 81 15.85 9.19 3.61
CA GLN A 81 15.69 8.02 2.73
C GLN A 81 16.60 6.85 3.14
N ARG A 82 17.86 7.15 3.47
CA ARG A 82 18.80 6.14 3.95
C ARG A 82 18.34 5.55 5.29
N GLU A 83 17.93 6.39 6.23
CA GLU A 83 17.43 5.96 7.53
C GLU A 83 16.22 5.05 7.41
N ILE A 84 15.24 5.37 6.51
CA ILE A 84 14.12 4.49 6.22
C ILE A 84 14.62 3.12 5.75
N SER A 85 15.55 3.11 4.79
CA SER A 85 16.09 1.86 4.22
C SER A 85 16.81 1.01 5.29
N GLU A 86 17.63 1.64 6.12
CA GLU A 86 18.39 0.97 7.19
C GLU A 86 17.46 0.47 8.31
N HIS A 87 16.39 1.21 8.67
CA HIS A 87 15.46 0.82 9.73
C HIS A 87 14.53 -0.33 9.33
N VAL A 88 14.15 -0.43 8.05
CA VAL A 88 13.29 -1.53 7.58
C VAL A 88 14.08 -2.81 7.38
N ALA A 89 15.30 -2.71 6.86
CA ALA A 89 16.16 -3.87 6.65
C ALA A 89 16.48 -4.57 8.00
N GLY A 90 16.35 -5.88 8.02
CA GLY A 90 16.58 -6.72 9.20
C GLY A 90 15.40 -6.77 10.16
N GLN A 91 14.27 -6.12 9.88
CA GLN A 91 13.06 -6.19 10.73
C GLN A 91 12.23 -7.44 10.42
N ASP A 92 11.58 -7.95 11.47
CA ASP A 92 10.57 -8.98 11.41
C ASP A 92 9.18 -8.36 11.59
N ILE A 93 8.26 -8.72 10.71
CA ILE A 93 6.85 -8.35 10.83
C ILE A 93 6.03 -9.62 10.75
N VAL A 94 5.19 -9.86 11.76
CA VAL A 94 4.26 -10.98 11.78
C VAL A 94 2.89 -10.47 11.35
N ALA A 95 2.41 -10.95 10.21
CA ALA A 95 1.09 -10.65 9.70
C ALA A 95 0.11 -11.75 10.10
N HIS A 96 -1.06 -11.38 10.61
CA HIS A 96 -2.14 -12.27 11.03
C HIS A 96 -3.20 -12.31 9.95
N PHE A 97 -3.49 -13.48 9.43
CA PHE A 97 -4.50 -13.70 8.41
C PHE A 97 -5.65 -14.54 8.95
N ASP A 98 -6.88 -14.22 8.59
CA ASP A 98 -8.01 -15.11 8.84
C ASP A 98 -7.92 -16.37 7.95
N ARG A 99 -8.84 -17.32 8.15
CA ARG A 99 -8.93 -18.55 7.34
C ARG A 99 -9.17 -18.31 5.85
N ASN A 100 -9.62 -17.12 5.49
CA ASN A 100 -9.82 -16.73 4.09
C ASN A 100 -8.63 -15.90 3.56
N GLY A 101 -7.51 -15.76 4.28
CA GLY A 101 -6.32 -14.98 3.93
C GLY A 101 -6.48 -13.46 4.03
N GLN A 102 -7.59 -12.99 4.63
CA GLN A 102 -7.76 -11.57 4.89
C GLN A 102 -6.81 -11.13 6.00
N LEU A 103 -6.04 -10.08 5.76
CA LEU A 103 -5.15 -9.50 6.76
C LEU A 103 -5.98 -8.88 7.90
N LEU A 104 -5.89 -9.48 9.09
CA LEU A 104 -6.51 -8.99 10.32
C LEU A 104 -5.68 -7.89 11.00
N GLY A 105 -4.37 -7.99 10.90
CA GLY A 105 -3.43 -7.07 11.52
C GLY A 105 -2.00 -7.55 11.35
N PHE A 106 -1.06 -6.80 11.92
CA PHE A 106 0.34 -7.22 11.97
C PHE A 106 0.99 -6.71 13.26
N GLU A 107 2.01 -7.42 13.72
CA GLU A 107 2.87 -7.10 14.85
C GLU A 107 4.30 -6.90 14.37
N GLY A 108 5.09 -6.15 15.13
CA GLY A 108 6.43 -5.76 14.74
C GLY A 108 6.47 -4.50 13.88
N GLY A 109 7.64 -3.88 13.79
CA GLY A 109 7.80 -2.64 13.05
C GLY A 109 7.16 -1.40 13.69
N GLU A 110 6.55 -1.50 14.87
CA GLU A 110 5.92 -0.35 15.56
C GLU A 110 6.95 0.74 15.85
N GLY A 111 8.12 0.36 16.38
CA GLY A 111 9.24 1.26 16.58
C GLY A 111 9.77 1.88 15.28
N LEU A 112 9.57 1.22 14.12
CA LEU A 112 9.91 1.73 12.81
C LEU A 112 9.09 2.97 12.47
N PHE A 113 7.76 2.90 12.66
CA PHE A 113 6.89 4.01 12.32
C PHE A 113 7.03 5.19 13.28
N GLU A 114 7.29 4.94 14.57
CA GLU A 114 7.46 5.99 15.58
C GLU A 114 8.73 6.84 15.37
N GLN A 115 9.78 6.25 14.82
CA GLN A 115 11.04 6.93 14.55
C GLN A 115 11.05 7.74 13.25
N LEU A 116 10.12 7.47 12.33
CA LEU A 116 10.02 8.17 11.07
C LEU A 116 9.35 9.55 11.21
N ASP A 117 9.74 10.49 10.37
CA ASP A 117 9.00 11.74 10.20
C ASP A 117 7.55 11.44 9.76
N LEU A 118 6.61 12.24 10.26
CA LEU A 118 5.18 12.11 9.97
C LEU A 118 4.87 12.04 8.47
N ALA A 119 5.65 12.74 7.64
CA ALA A 119 5.49 12.75 6.19
C ALA A 119 5.73 11.38 5.54
N TYR A 120 6.53 10.50 6.17
CA TYR A 120 6.88 9.17 5.63
C TYR A 120 6.12 8.03 6.30
N ARG A 121 5.56 8.24 7.50
CA ARG A 121 4.88 7.18 8.26
C ARG A 121 3.74 6.55 7.49
N GLU A 122 2.85 7.38 6.98
CA GLU A 122 1.63 6.89 6.32
C GLU A 122 1.91 6.26 4.96
N PRO A 123 2.71 6.87 4.06
CA PRO A 123 3.10 6.23 2.82
C PRO A 123 3.79 4.87 3.01
N LEU A 124 4.69 4.77 4.00
CA LEU A 124 5.38 3.51 4.27
C LEU A 124 4.44 2.45 4.86
N ARG A 125 3.54 2.85 5.77
CA ARG A 125 2.54 1.95 6.35
C ARG A 125 1.59 1.40 5.27
N GLN A 126 1.17 2.24 4.34
CA GLN A 126 0.35 1.81 3.20
C GLN A 126 1.10 0.88 2.27
N ALA A 127 2.35 1.18 1.94
CA ALA A 127 3.19 0.32 1.12
C ALA A 127 3.39 -1.05 1.77
N LEU A 128 3.66 -1.09 3.09
CA LEU A 128 3.80 -2.32 3.85
C LEU A 128 2.50 -3.12 3.89
N ARG A 129 1.36 -2.47 4.16
CA ARG A 129 0.06 -3.15 4.17
C ARG A 129 -0.27 -3.73 2.80
N PHE A 130 -0.09 -2.95 1.74
CA PHE A 130 -0.28 -3.41 0.37
C PHE A 130 0.58 -4.64 0.08
N PHE A 131 1.85 -4.61 0.48
CA PHE A 131 2.76 -5.74 0.36
C PHE A 131 2.25 -6.97 1.13
N LEU A 132 1.87 -6.82 2.40
CA LEU A 132 1.37 -7.92 3.24
C LEU A 132 0.08 -8.52 2.68
N GLN A 133 -0.82 -7.73 2.13
CA GLN A 133 -2.03 -8.22 1.46
C GLN A 133 -1.71 -9.05 0.21
N GLN A 134 -0.65 -8.71 -0.53
CA GLN A 134 -0.21 -9.50 -1.67
C GLN A 134 0.33 -10.87 -1.26
N VAL A 135 0.98 -10.96 -0.09
CA VAL A 135 1.49 -12.23 0.46
C VAL A 135 0.34 -13.12 0.95
N GLY A 136 -0.73 -12.54 1.50
CA GLY A 136 -1.89 -13.28 2.03
C GLY A 136 -2.76 -13.98 0.99
N GLY A 137 -2.76 -13.50 -0.24
CA GLY A 137 -3.22 -14.22 -1.46
C GLY A 137 -4.68 -14.64 -1.58
N ASP A 138 -5.51 -14.46 -0.56
CA ASP A 138 -6.84 -15.09 -0.50
C ASP A 138 -7.85 -14.57 -1.52
N SER A 139 -7.73 -13.31 -1.88
CA SER A 139 -8.55 -12.75 -2.95
C SER A 139 -8.27 -13.41 -4.31
N LEU A 140 -7.18 -14.20 -4.43
CA LEU A 140 -6.75 -14.83 -5.69
C LEU A 140 -7.38 -16.20 -5.96
N TYR A 141 -7.90 -16.88 -4.91
CA TYR A 141 -8.39 -18.26 -5.08
C TYR A 141 -9.91 -18.32 -5.33
N PRO A 142 -10.35 -19.15 -6.30
CA PRO A 142 -11.78 -19.42 -6.50
C PRO A 142 -12.32 -20.36 -5.42
N GLU A 143 -13.60 -20.24 -5.07
CA GLU A 143 -14.29 -21.14 -4.14
C GLU A 143 -14.53 -22.54 -4.70
N HIS A 144 -14.42 -22.69 -6.01
CA HIS A 144 -14.66 -23.95 -6.72
C HIS A 144 -13.61 -24.16 -7.82
N PRO A 145 -13.39 -25.37 -8.29
CA PRO A 145 -12.49 -25.62 -9.40
C PRO A 145 -12.89 -24.85 -10.65
N VAL A 146 -11.94 -24.15 -11.26
CA VAL A 146 -12.17 -23.31 -12.46
C VAL A 146 -11.49 -23.89 -13.69
N LYS A 147 -12.07 -23.62 -14.87
CA LYS A 147 -11.53 -23.95 -16.19
C LYS A 147 -10.81 -22.77 -16.83
N PRO A 148 -9.86 -22.99 -17.76
CA PRO A 148 -9.25 -21.91 -18.50
C PRO A 148 -10.31 -20.99 -19.17
N GLY A 149 -10.15 -19.68 -19.02
CA GLY A 149 -11.07 -18.65 -19.47
C GLY A 149 -12.15 -18.26 -18.45
N GLU A 150 -12.34 -19.03 -17.39
CA GLU A 150 -13.35 -18.76 -16.38
C GLU A 150 -12.93 -17.59 -15.47
N THR A 151 -13.92 -16.79 -15.08
CA THR A 151 -13.76 -15.57 -14.30
C THR A 151 -14.55 -15.67 -12.99
N TRP A 152 -13.99 -15.18 -11.90
CA TRP A 152 -14.70 -15.04 -10.63
C TRP A 152 -14.45 -13.65 -10.02
N LYS A 153 -15.31 -13.26 -9.10
CA LYS A 153 -15.25 -11.97 -8.43
C LYS A 153 -15.18 -12.15 -6.93
N ARG A 154 -14.44 -11.26 -6.27
CA ARG A 154 -14.32 -11.18 -4.83
C ARG A 154 -14.56 -9.74 -4.39
N LYS A 155 -15.56 -9.53 -3.57
CA LYS A 155 -15.75 -8.27 -2.86
C LYS A 155 -14.98 -8.33 -1.56
N PHE A 156 -14.39 -7.23 -1.20
CA PHE A 156 -13.76 -7.06 0.11
C PHE A 156 -14.25 -5.76 0.74
N ASP A 157 -14.41 -5.84 2.06
CA ASP A 157 -14.77 -4.72 2.91
C ASP A 157 -13.91 -4.86 4.17
N SER A 158 -13.04 -3.89 4.39
CA SER A 158 -12.16 -3.85 5.55
C SER A 158 -12.49 -2.59 6.35
N PRO A 159 -13.15 -2.73 7.50
CA PRO A 159 -13.44 -1.59 8.35
C PRO A 159 -12.16 -0.99 8.92
N ALA A 160 -12.20 0.31 9.18
CA ALA A 160 -11.10 1.01 9.81
C ALA A 160 -10.77 0.44 11.19
N SER A 161 -9.49 0.46 11.54
CA SER A 161 -8.98 0.06 12.85
C SER A 161 -7.97 1.09 13.36
N ALA A 162 -7.58 0.98 14.63
CA ALA A 162 -6.54 1.86 15.18
C ALA A 162 -5.20 1.75 14.44
N ALA A 163 -4.88 0.56 13.92
CA ALA A 163 -3.67 0.33 13.13
C ALA A 163 -3.80 0.83 11.68
N TYR A 164 -5.04 0.93 11.17
CA TYR A 164 -5.32 1.39 9.81
C TYR A 164 -6.64 2.19 9.78
N PRO A 165 -6.57 3.53 9.85
CA PRO A 165 -7.72 4.37 10.07
C PRO A 165 -8.56 4.65 8.80
N TYR A 166 -8.59 3.72 7.86
CA TYR A 166 -9.36 3.83 6.62
C TYR A 166 -10.34 2.66 6.48
N ASN A 167 -11.57 2.96 6.13
CA ASN A 167 -12.50 1.97 5.59
C ASN A 167 -12.11 1.71 4.13
N VAL A 168 -11.97 0.45 3.76
CA VAL A 168 -11.63 0.02 2.40
C VAL A 168 -12.76 -0.83 1.85
N GLU A 169 -13.33 -0.44 0.73
CA GLU A 169 -14.34 -1.21 0.00
C GLU A 169 -13.84 -1.46 -1.42
N GLY A 170 -14.03 -2.67 -1.95
CA GLY A 170 -13.59 -2.95 -3.30
C GLY A 170 -14.09 -4.26 -3.88
N GLU A 171 -13.71 -4.51 -5.13
CA GLU A 171 -13.99 -5.74 -5.86
C GLU A 171 -12.77 -6.15 -6.68
N ASN A 172 -12.35 -7.40 -6.53
CA ASN A 172 -11.41 -8.06 -7.41
C ASN A 172 -12.15 -8.87 -8.47
N THR A 173 -11.73 -8.76 -9.72
CA THR A 173 -12.15 -9.64 -10.82
C THR A 173 -10.94 -10.43 -11.28
N LEU A 174 -11.04 -11.75 -11.26
CA LEU A 174 -9.95 -12.65 -11.57
C LEU A 174 -10.34 -13.58 -12.71
N ARG A 175 -9.37 -13.95 -13.55
CA ARG A 175 -9.56 -14.85 -14.69
C ARG A 175 -8.45 -15.91 -14.71
N TYR A 176 -8.82 -17.18 -14.67
CA TYR A 176 -7.87 -18.25 -14.90
C TYR A 176 -7.57 -18.38 -16.39
N VAL A 177 -6.34 -18.12 -16.79
CA VAL A 177 -5.90 -18.16 -18.19
C VAL A 177 -5.51 -19.58 -18.61
N GLY A 178 -4.82 -20.30 -17.73
CA GLY A 178 -4.30 -21.64 -18.02
C GLY A 178 -3.09 -22.00 -17.18
N LYS A 179 -2.33 -22.98 -17.63
CA LYS A 179 -1.13 -23.49 -16.94
C LYS A 179 0.14 -23.11 -17.70
N THR A 180 1.21 -22.92 -16.92
CA THR A 180 2.56 -22.67 -17.43
C THR A 180 3.59 -23.36 -16.56
N LYS A 181 4.89 -23.14 -16.82
CA LYS A 181 6.00 -23.56 -15.95
C LYS A 181 6.95 -22.36 -15.73
N VAL A 182 7.39 -22.20 -14.50
CA VAL A 182 8.39 -21.21 -14.07
C VAL A 182 9.46 -21.94 -13.27
N GLY A 183 10.73 -21.87 -13.72
CA GLY A 183 11.81 -22.57 -13.04
C GLY A 183 11.59 -24.09 -12.86
N GLY A 184 10.79 -24.73 -13.75
CA GLY A 184 10.42 -26.14 -13.63
C GLY A 184 9.15 -26.42 -12.80
N VAL A 185 8.69 -25.46 -12.01
CA VAL A 185 7.45 -25.56 -11.21
C VAL A 185 6.23 -25.34 -12.09
N LYS A 186 5.22 -26.21 -11.97
CA LYS A 186 3.93 -26.03 -12.67
C LYS A 186 3.14 -24.91 -12.00
N ALA A 187 2.64 -23.96 -12.79
CA ALA A 187 1.91 -22.81 -12.30
C ALA A 187 0.57 -22.60 -13.00
N ALA A 188 -0.39 -22.08 -12.26
CA ALA A 188 -1.59 -21.45 -12.78
C ALA A 188 -1.30 -20.01 -13.15
N VAL A 189 -1.80 -19.54 -14.29
CA VAL A 189 -1.75 -18.15 -14.72
C VAL A 189 -3.11 -17.53 -14.41
N VAL A 190 -3.13 -16.53 -13.54
CA VAL A 190 -4.34 -15.77 -13.18
C VAL A 190 -4.12 -14.31 -13.55
N GLU A 191 -5.01 -13.76 -14.35
CA GLU A 191 -5.10 -12.32 -14.57
C GLU A 191 -6.08 -11.73 -13.56
N PHE A 192 -5.77 -10.56 -13.05
CA PHE A 192 -6.63 -9.86 -12.11
C PHE A 192 -6.82 -8.40 -12.49
N SER A 193 -7.95 -7.85 -12.07
CA SER A 193 -8.19 -6.41 -11.99
C SER A 193 -8.96 -6.11 -10.71
N PHE A 194 -8.75 -4.95 -10.14
CA PHE A 194 -9.47 -4.51 -8.96
C PHE A 194 -9.89 -3.05 -9.07
N VAL A 195 -10.91 -2.71 -8.31
CA VAL A 195 -11.31 -1.35 -7.99
C VAL A 195 -11.53 -1.27 -6.49
N ASP A 196 -11.04 -0.21 -5.87
CA ASP A 196 -11.23 0.04 -4.44
C ASP A 196 -11.47 1.52 -4.14
N VAL A 197 -12.02 1.76 -2.95
CA VAL A 197 -12.22 3.10 -2.40
C VAL A 197 -11.81 3.06 -0.93
N LEU A 198 -10.92 3.98 -0.56
CA LEU A 198 -10.52 4.17 0.82
C LEU A 198 -11.07 5.50 1.33
N ARG A 199 -11.65 5.47 2.52
CA ARG A 199 -12.12 6.67 3.23
C ARG A 199 -11.59 6.68 4.65
N PRO A 200 -11.04 7.82 5.13
CA PRO A 200 -10.68 7.94 6.53
C PRO A 200 -11.89 7.69 7.42
N SER A 201 -11.67 7.02 8.54
CA SER A 201 -12.68 6.86 9.58
C SER A 201 -12.36 7.82 10.73
N PRO A 202 -13.21 8.83 10.99
CA PRO A 202 -12.99 9.77 12.09
C PRO A 202 -12.81 9.08 13.44
N ASP A 203 -13.54 7.98 13.67
CA ASP A 203 -13.49 7.23 14.93
C ASP A 203 -12.17 6.47 15.12
N ALA A 204 -11.52 6.08 14.04
CA ALA A 204 -10.24 5.37 14.05
C ALA A 204 -9.03 6.31 13.99
N LEU A 205 -9.23 7.58 13.59
CA LEU A 205 -8.20 8.61 13.62
C LEU A 205 -7.93 9.00 15.07
N GLY A 206 -6.74 8.70 15.59
CA GLY A 206 -6.33 9.21 16.91
C GLY A 206 -6.28 10.75 16.94
N LYS A 207 -6.45 11.36 18.11
CA LYS A 207 -6.44 12.83 18.29
C LYS A 207 -5.16 13.51 17.78
N ALA A 208 -4.05 12.79 17.73
CA ALA A 208 -2.77 13.27 17.21
C ALA A 208 -2.71 13.24 15.68
N HIS A 209 -3.65 12.57 15.00
CA HIS A 209 -3.66 12.50 13.55
C HIS A 209 -3.92 13.89 12.92
N PRO A 210 -3.17 14.31 11.89
CA PRO A 210 -3.32 15.65 11.30
C PRO A 210 -4.75 15.97 10.86
N LEU A 211 -5.49 15.02 10.29
CA LEU A 211 -6.89 15.23 9.89
C LEU A 211 -7.79 15.51 11.09
N ALA A 212 -7.65 14.76 12.19
CA ALA A 212 -8.42 14.98 13.41
C ALA A 212 -8.08 16.34 14.05
N GLN A 213 -6.83 16.79 13.96
CA GLN A 213 -6.44 18.13 14.40
C GLN A 213 -7.10 19.23 13.56
N LEU A 214 -7.12 19.10 12.24
CA LEU A 214 -7.81 20.04 11.35
C LEU A 214 -9.30 20.17 11.70
N GLU A 215 -9.99 19.04 11.88
CA GLU A 215 -11.39 19.01 12.31
C GLU A 215 -11.62 19.67 13.69
N SER A 216 -10.71 19.44 14.64
CA SER A 216 -10.78 20.09 15.97
C SER A 216 -10.65 21.62 15.92
N HIS A 217 -10.03 22.15 14.84
CA HIS A 217 -9.94 23.60 14.56
C HIS A 217 -11.11 24.12 13.72
N GLY A 218 -12.15 23.32 13.53
CA GLY A 218 -13.36 23.70 12.78
C GLY A 218 -13.19 23.65 11.26
N LEU A 219 -12.15 23.00 10.76
CA LEU A 219 -11.94 22.79 9.33
C LEU A 219 -12.58 21.46 8.93
N GLY A 220 -13.56 21.51 8.03
CA GLY A 220 -14.15 20.28 7.47
C GLY A 220 -13.16 19.65 6.48
N VAL A 221 -12.82 18.37 6.69
CA VAL A 221 -11.95 17.60 5.80
C VAL A 221 -12.75 16.49 5.16
N ASP A 222 -12.78 16.47 3.82
CA ASP A 222 -13.33 15.37 3.03
C ASP A 222 -12.18 14.78 2.21
N MET A 223 -11.86 13.52 2.46
CA MET A 223 -10.76 12.81 1.79
C MET A 223 -11.23 11.45 1.30
N ARG A 224 -10.82 11.11 0.09
CA ARG A 224 -11.11 9.85 -0.56
C ARG A 224 -9.93 9.44 -1.43
N ILE A 225 -9.63 8.15 -1.45
CA ILE A 225 -8.70 7.55 -2.38
C ILE A 225 -9.48 6.55 -3.22
N ASP A 226 -9.46 6.73 -4.54
CA ASP A 226 -10.00 5.78 -5.51
C ASP A 226 -8.82 5.04 -6.14
N GLY A 227 -8.85 3.71 -6.09
CA GLY A 227 -7.84 2.85 -6.65
C GLY A 227 -8.40 1.93 -7.73
N GLN A 228 -7.59 1.66 -8.74
CA GLN A 228 -7.82 0.61 -9.72
C GLN A 228 -6.50 0.00 -10.16
N GLY A 229 -6.52 -1.29 -10.39
CA GLY A 229 -5.32 -1.97 -10.83
C GLY A 229 -5.62 -3.20 -11.67
N LYS A 230 -4.59 -3.70 -12.31
CA LYS A 230 -4.63 -4.93 -13.10
C LYS A 230 -3.25 -5.57 -13.13
N GLY A 231 -3.24 -6.87 -13.36
CA GLY A 231 -1.98 -7.59 -13.44
C GLY A 231 -2.16 -9.05 -13.76
N ARG A 232 -1.07 -9.77 -13.56
CA ARG A 232 -0.98 -11.22 -13.74
C ARG A 232 -0.18 -11.80 -12.59
N VAL A 233 -0.69 -12.89 -12.04
CA VAL A 233 -0.01 -13.67 -11.02
C VAL A 233 0.19 -15.11 -11.50
N LEU A 234 1.33 -15.69 -11.16
CA LEU A 234 1.66 -17.10 -11.39
C LEU A 234 1.68 -17.80 -10.03
N LEU A 235 0.77 -18.75 -9.84
CA LEU A 235 0.60 -19.50 -8.62
C LEU A 235 1.07 -20.93 -8.80
N ALA A 236 1.93 -21.44 -7.94
CA ALA A 236 2.33 -22.83 -7.94
C ALA A 236 1.11 -23.74 -7.76
N LEU A 237 1.01 -24.81 -8.56
CA LEU A 237 -0.16 -25.70 -8.55
C LEU A 237 -0.16 -26.70 -7.39
N ASP A 238 0.97 -26.89 -6.73
CA ASP A 238 1.16 -27.85 -5.64
C ASP A 238 0.80 -27.27 -4.27
N ASP A 239 1.11 -26.01 -4.02
CA ASP A 239 0.92 -25.36 -2.73
C ASP A 239 0.29 -23.96 -2.80
N GLY A 240 0.00 -23.47 -4.01
CA GLY A 240 -0.67 -22.19 -4.21
C GLY A 240 0.24 -20.94 -4.06
N ARG A 241 1.51 -21.10 -3.67
CA ARG A 241 2.40 -19.94 -3.47
C ARG A 241 2.54 -19.08 -4.72
N VAL A 242 2.75 -17.79 -4.52
CA VAL A 242 3.06 -16.85 -5.60
C VAL A 242 4.47 -17.12 -6.11
N LEU A 243 4.62 -17.38 -7.40
CA LEU A 243 5.92 -17.50 -8.06
C LEU A 243 6.33 -16.18 -8.71
N GLN A 244 5.37 -15.48 -9.30
CA GLN A 244 5.56 -14.17 -9.92
C GLN A 244 4.26 -13.38 -9.80
N ASN A 245 4.36 -12.07 -9.61
CA ASN A 245 3.24 -11.15 -9.73
C ASN A 245 3.75 -9.88 -10.42
N HIS A 246 3.08 -9.49 -11.48
CA HIS A 246 3.30 -8.22 -12.17
C HIS A 246 1.99 -7.46 -12.24
N GLY A 247 1.98 -6.21 -11.81
CA GLY A 247 0.79 -5.40 -11.79
C GLY A 247 1.03 -3.91 -11.90
N THR A 248 -0.03 -3.22 -12.32
CA THR A 248 -0.08 -1.76 -12.34
C THR A 248 -1.26 -1.29 -11.53
N VAL A 249 -1.08 -0.23 -10.77
CA VAL A 249 -2.10 0.41 -9.92
C VAL A 249 -2.15 1.89 -10.27
N HIS A 250 -3.35 2.39 -10.53
CA HIS A 250 -3.65 3.82 -10.63
C HIS A 250 -4.47 4.23 -9.41
N GLN A 251 -4.03 5.26 -8.71
CA GLN A 251 -4.74 5.81 -7.54
C GLN A 251 -4.96 7.30 -7.71
N THR A 252 -6.13 7.76 -7.26
CA THR A 252 -6.45 9.18 -7.17
C THR A 252 -6.84 9.50 -5.73
N LEU A 253 -5.99 10.22 -5.02
CA LEU A 253 -6.32 10.83 -3.74
C LEU A 253 -6.98 12.17 -4.01
N SER A 254 -8.19 12.36 -3.52
CA SER A 254 -8.93 13.63 -3.54
C SER A 254 -9.12 14.10 -2.10
N ALA A 255 -8.64 15.29 -1.80
CA ALA A 255 -8.85 15.92 -0.50
C ALA A 255 -9.47 17.30 -0.68
N ARG A 256 -10.50 17.58 0.10
CA ARG A 256 -11.17 18.88 0.15
C ARG A 256 -11.18 19.40 1.58
N LEU A 257 -10.58 20.56 1.79
CA LEU A 257 -10.62 21.28 3.05
C LEU A 257 -11.63 22.42 2.94
N LYS A 258 -12.56 22.50 3.87
CA LYS A 258 -13.53 23.59 4.00
C LYS A 258 -13.26 24.37 5.27
N SER A 259 -13.17 25.70 5.13
CA SER A 259 -12.99 26.63 6.26
C SER A 259 -14.27 27.45 6.47
N PRO A 260 -14.66 27.76 7.72
CA PRO A 260 -15.80 28.62 8.01
C PRO A 260 -15.57 30.08 7.56
N ALA A 261 -14.33 30.48 7.36
CA ALA A 261 -13.93 31.79 6.87
C ALA A 261 -12.91 31.65 5.71
N PRO A 262 -12.78 32.66 4.85
CA PRO A 262 -11.75 32.70 3.81
C PRO A 262 -10.35 32.49 4.41
N LEU A 263 -9.55 31.63 3.80
CA LEU A 263 -8.18 31.41 4.23
C LEU A 263 -7.28 32.59 3.83
N PRO A 264 -6.41 33.07 4.72
CA PRO A 264 -5.67 34.34 4.53
C PRO A 264 -4.85 34.43 3.24
N PHE A 265 -4.40 33.27 2.73
CA PHE A 265 -3.51 33.19 1.58
C PHE A 265 -4.23 32.92 0.24
N THR A 266 -5.55 32.64 0.24
CA THR A 266 -6.28 32.29 -0.99
C THR A 266 -7.58 33.05 -1.21
N ASN A 267 -8.09 33.79 -0.23
CA ASN A 267 -9.45 34.36 -0.20
C ASN A 267 -10.56 33.29 -0.48
N SER A 268 -10.25 31.99 -0.41
CA SER A 268 -11.17 30.89 -0.64
C SER A 268 -11.56 30.25 0.67
N GLN A 269 -12.80 29.77 0.76
CA GLN A 269 -13.29 28.93 1.86
C GLN A 269 -13.08 27.44 1.58
N THR A 270 -12.63 27.08 0.40
CA THR A 270 -12.41 25.69 0.00
C THR A 270 -11.06 25.55 -0.68
N LEU A 271 -10.28 24.59 -0.20
CA LEU A 271 -9.07 24.11 -0.87
C LEU A 271 -9.33 22.69 -1.37
N LYS A 272 -8.82 22.38 -2.57
CA LYS A 272 -8.83 21.04 -3.11
C LYS A 272 -7.40 20.62 -3.43
N LEU A 273 -7.10 19.38 -3.12
CA LEU A 273 -5.87 18.69 -3.49
C LEU A 273 -6.24 17.40 -4.17
N GLU A 274 -5.66 17.15 -5.32
CA GLU A 274 -5.74 15.89 -6.02
C GLU A 274 -4.33 15.38 -6.29
N VAL A 275 -4.07 14.13 -5.91
CA VAL A 275 -2.83 13.44 -6.22
C VAL A 275 -3.18 12.20 -7.02
N GLN A 276 -2.75 12.17 -8.27
CA GLN A 276 -2.85 11.00 -9.14
C GLN A 276 -1.52 10.27 -9.11
N SER A 277 -1.54 8.96 -8.89
CA SER A 277 -0.34 8.14 -8.90
C SER A 277 -0.50 6.88 -9.75
N ASP A 278 0.55 6.56 -10.48
CA ASP A 278 0.71 5.31 -11.22
C ASP A 278 1.82 4.50 -10.58
N THR A 279 1.51 3.27 -10.19
CA THR A 279 2.47 2.34 -9.59
C THR A 279 2.60 1.11 -10.45
N GLU A 280 3.84 0.71 -10.74
CA GLU A 280 4.20 -0.57 -11.34
C GLU A 280 4.89 -1.42 -10.28
N MET A 281 4.51 -2.69 -10.19
CA MET A 281 5.03 -3.63 -9.20
C MET A 281 5.35 -4.97 -9.82
N ASP A 282 6.55 -5.46 -9.50
CA ASP A 282 7.03 -6.81 -9.83
C ASP A 282 7.38 -7.56 -8.55
N VAL A 283 6.91 -8.79 -8.44
CA VAL A 283 7.26 -9.72 -7.35
C VAL A 283 7.73 -11.04 -7.96
N GLU A 284 8.86 -11.51 -7.51
CA GLU A 284 9.43 -12.82 -7.87
C GLU A 284 9.69 -13.64 -6.61
N GLY A 285 9.12 -14.84 -6.57
CA GLY A 285 9.34 -15.81 -5.49
C GLY A 285 10.35 -16.89 -5.90
N SER A 286 11.26 -17.24 -4.98
CA SER A 286 12.23 -18.33 -5.15
C SER A 286 12.32 -19.20 -3.91
N ASP A 287 12.55 -20.49 -4.10
CA ASP A 287 13.02 -21.37 -3.02
C ASP A 287 14.53 -21.12 -2.83
N ARG A 288 14.96 -20.97 -1.57
CA ARG A 288 16.40 -21.00 -1.26
C ARG A 288 16.92 -22.41 -1.34
#